data_4baa58643ca2b78feeee08c1c61ca267
#
_entry.id   4baa58643ca2b78feeee08c1c61ca267
#
_cell.length_a   1.000
_cell.length_b   1.000
_cell.length_c   1.000
_cell.angle_alpha   90.00
_cell.angle_beta   90.00
_cell.angle_gamma   90.00
#
_symmetry.space_group_name_H-M   'P 1'
#
loop_
_entity.id
_entity.type
_entity.pdbx_description
1 polymer ?
#
loop_
_entity_poly.entity_id
_entity_poly.type
_entity_poly.pdbx_seq_one_letter_code
_entity_poly.pdbx_strand_id
1 'polypeptide(L)'
;MKIAIIGAGFTGLAAGLKLQEDGHKVTIFEKDSLPGGLAIGFNNPKWQWNLEKHYHHWFTNDNQIINLAKKINYPVVIKRPKTSVLVDKKIYKFDSPFDVIKFKKLTFLQRLRMGISIALLKYNPFWKPLEKYKASVFLPKMMGEKPY
;
A
#
# COMPACT_ATOMS: atom_id res chain seq x y z
N MET A 1 -24.57 -13.54 -21.46
CA MET A 1 -24.46 -12.36 -22.36
C MET A 1 -23.09 -12.30 -23.00
N LYS A 2 -22.90 -11.50 -24.06
CA LYS A 2 -21.56 -11.12 -24.58
C LYS A 2 -21.19 -9.78 -23.99
N ILE A 3 -20.04 -9.68 -23.34
CA ILE A 3 -19.57 -8.47 -22.64
C ILE A 3 -18.19 -8.09 -23.16
N ALA A 4 -18.00 -6.81 -23.49
CA ALA A 4 -16.72 -6.23 -23.83
C ALA A 4 -16.17 -5.40 -22.66
N ILE A 5 -14.91 -5.60 -22.32
CA ILE A 5 -14.17 -4.81 -21.31
C ILE A 5 -13.06 -4.06 -22.02
N ILE A 6 -12.94 -2.78 -21.75
CA ILE A 6 -11.86 -1.95 -22.26
C ILE A 6 -10.80 -1.79 -21.19
N GLY A 7 -9.58 -2.26 -21.50
CA GLY A 7 -8.42 -2.26 -20.64
C GLY A 7 -8.22 -3.57 -19.87
N ALA A 8 -7.03 -4.18 -20.07
CA ALA A 8 -6.61 -5.39 -19.37
C ALA A 8 -5.68 -5.06 -18.18
N GLY A 9 -5.92 -3.96 -17.48
CA GLY A 9 -5.34 -3.69 -16.18
C GLY A 9 -5.98 -4.60 -15.11
N PHE A 10 -5.50 -4.51 -13.88
CA PHE A 10 -5.95 -5.39 -12.78
C PHE A 10 -7.48 -5.39 -12.62
N THR A 11 -8.11 -4.22 -12.66
CA THR A 11 -9.58 -4.08 -12.55
C THR A 11 -10.31 -4.79 -13.68
N GLY A 12 -9.87 -4.58 -14.93
CA GLY A 12 -10.50 -5.20 -16.09
C GLY A 12 -10.35 -6.73 -16.10
N LEU A 13 -9.18 -7.23 -15.72
CA LEU A 13 -8.93 -8.67 -15.59
C LEU A 13 -9.76 -9.30 -14.47
N ALA A 14 -9.85 -8.67 -13.30
CA ALA A 14 -10.65 -9.17 -12.18
C ALA A 14 -12.15 -9.16 -12.51
N ALA A 15 -12.64 -8.09 -13.16
CA ALA A 15 -14.03 -8.01 -13.61
C ALA A 15 -14.32 -9.08 -14.68
N GLY A 16 -13.39 -9.27 -15.62
CA GLY A 16 -13.51 -10.30 -16.65
C GLY A 16 -13.59 -11.71 -16.09
N LEU A 17 -12.75 -12.02 -15.12
CA LEU A 17 -12.78 -13.31 -14.43
C LEU A 17 -14.13 -13.53 -13.74
N LYS A 18 -14.59 -12.55 -12.98
CA LYS A 18 -15.88 -12.65 -12.25
C LYS A 18 -17.05 -12.84 -13.21
N LEU A 19 -17.13 -12.05 -14.29
CA LEU A 19 -18.19 -12.15 -15.28
C LEU A 19 -18.16 -13.49 -16.04
N GLN A 20 -17.00 -14.03 -16.30
CA GLN A 20 -16.84 -15.36 -16.91
C GLN A 20 -17.37 -16.46 -15.97
N GLU A 21 -17.09 -16.36 -14.68
CA GLU A 21 -17.63 -17.29 -13.67
C GLU A 21 -19.14 -17.21 -13.55
N ASP A 22 -19.72 -16.04 -13.75
CA ASP A 22 -21.17 -15.84 -13.79
C ASP A 22 -21.79 -16.30 -15.14
N GLY A 23 -21.01 -17.02 -15.98
CA GLY A 23 -21.49 -17.64 -17.21
C GLY A 23 -21.56 -16.69 -18.42
N HIS A 24 -20.90 -15.53 -18.36
CA HIS A 24 -20.88 -14.58 -19.47
C HIS A 24 -19.71 -14.86 -20.43
N LYS A 25 -19.92 -14.56 -21.72
CA LYS A 25 -18.82 -14.56 -22.70
C LYS A 25 -18.15 -13.19 -22.67
N VAL A 26 -16.92 -13.13 -22.15
CA VAL A 26 -16.15 -11.88 -21.97
C VAL A 26 -15.08 -11.76 -23.04
N THR A 27 -14.93 -10.55 -23.59
CA THR A 27 -13.81 -10.15 -24.44
C THR A 27 -13.16 -8.91 -23.86
N ILE A 28 -11.86 -8.95 -23.61
CA ILE A 28 -11.09 -7.81 -23.08
C ILE A 28 -10.27 -7.21 -24.20
N PHE A 29 -10.38 -5.90 -24.39
CA PHE A 29 -9.60 -5.14 -25.38
C PHE A 29 -8.52 -4.34 -24.63
N GLU A 30 -7.27 -4.54 -25.01
CA GLU A 30 -6.11 -3.85 -24.46
C GLU A 30 -5.38 -3.10 -25.57
N LYS A 31 -4.99 -1.85 -25.28
CA LYS A 31 -4.25 -1.01 -26.24
C LYS A 31 -2.76 -1.32 -26.27
N ASP A 32 -2.21 -1.78 -25.13
CA ASP A 32 -0.81 -2.10 -25.00
C ASP A 32 -0.56 -3.56 -25.47
N SER A 33 0.68 -3.87 -25.81
CA SER A 33 1.08 -5.21 -26.27
C SER A 33 0.96 -6.30 -25.20
N LEU A 34 0.91 -5.93 -23.93
CA LEU A 34 0.81 -6.84 -22.78
C LEU A 34 -0.29 -6.42 -21.82
N PRO A 35 -1.08 -7.37 -21.29
CA PRO A 35 -2.04 -7.08 -20.23
C PRO A 35 -1.34 -6.81 -18.90
N GLY A 36 -2.03 -6.10 -17.99
CA GLY A 36 -1.57 -5.85 -16.63
C GLY A 36 -1.55 -4.36 -16.23
N GLY A 37 -1.54 -3.44 -17.21
CA GLY A 37 -1.58 -2.00 -16.95
C GLY A 37 -0.40 -1.52 -16.09
N LEU A 38 -0.68 -0.85 -14.97
CA LEU A 38 0.35 -0.38 -14.04
C LEU A 38 1.00 -1.50 -13.21
N ALA A 39 0.39 -2.68 -13.14
CA ALA A 39 0.95 -3.84 -12.44
C ALA A 39 1.98 -4.61 -13.25
N ILE A 40 2.24 -4.21 -14.51
CA ILE A 40 3.28 -4.83 -15.33
C ILE A 40 4.65 -4.57 -14.70
N GLY A 41 5.40 -5.66 -14.49
CA GLY A 41 6.81 -5.58 -14.15
C GLY A 41 7.70 -5.31 -15.38
N PHE A 42 8.84 -4.71 -15.16
CA PHE A 42 9.92 -4.58 -16.13
C PHE A 42 11.22 -5.08 -15.51
N ASN A 43 12.12 -5.54 -16.34
CA ASN A 43 13.37 -6.15 -15.91
C ASN A 43 14.58 -5.51 -16.57
N ASN A 44 15.71 -5.66 -15.93
CA ASN A 44 17.04 -5.39 -16.48
C ASN A 44 17.91 -6.64 -16.22
N PRO A 45 18.77 -7.05 -17.16
CA PRO A 45 19.61 -8.25 -16.99
C PRO A 45 20.48 -8.27 -15.73
N LYS A 46 20.74 -7.10 -15.13
CA LYS A 46 21.51 -6.98 -13.87
C LYS A 46 20.67 -7.16 -12.60
N TRP A 47 19.34 -7.27 -12.71
CA TRP A 47 18.45 -7.39 -11.56
C TRP A 47 18.09 -8.84 -11.28
N GLN A 48 17.93 -9.16 -10.02
CA GLN A 48 17.50 -10.50 -9.59
C GLN A 48 15.98 -10.71 -9.70
N TRP A 49 15.22 -9.62 -9.82
CA TRP A 49 13.74 -9.64 -9.90
C TRP A 49 13.24 -8.46 -10.75
N ASN A 50 11.99 -8.58 -11.18
CA ASN A 50 11.30 -7.52 -11.91
C ASN A 50 10.92 -6.38 -10.97
N LEU A 51 10.97 -5.15 -11.46
CA LEU A 51 10.37 -3.99 -10.82
C LEU A 51 9.00 -3.69 -11.45
N GLU A 52 8.08 -3.21 -10.66
CA GLU A 52 6.76 -2.78 -11.12
C GLU A 52 6.84 -1.39 -11.76
N LYS A 53 6.02 -1.14 -12.79
CA LYS A 53 5.90 0.19 -13.39
C LYS A 53 5.37 1.22 -12.43
N HIS A 54 4.55 0.80 -11.47
CA HIS A 54 4.01 1.61 -10.41
C HIS A 54 4.09 0.87 -9.10
N TYR A 55 4.45 1.58 -8.04
CA TYR A 55 4.61 1.03 -6.71
C TYR A 55 3.26 0.62 -6.13
N HIS A 56 3.13 -0.64 -5.72
CA HIS A 56 1.94 -1.21 -5.13
C HIS A 56 2.23 -1.77 -3.74
N HIS A 57 1.28 -1.59 -2.83
CA HIS A 57 1.27 -2.26 -1.54
C HIS A 57 -0.03 -3.02 -1.35
N TRP A 58 0.10 -4.23 -0.82
CA TRP A 58 -1.02 -4.98 -0.26
C TRP A 58 -0.88 -5.02 1.25
N PHE A 59 -1.97 -4.85 1.93
CA PHE A 59 -2.03 -5.04 3.36
C PHE A 59 -2.55 -6.44 3.70
N THR A 60 -2.23 -6.92 4.90
CA THR A 60 -2.64 -8.26 5.35
C THR A 60 -4.16 -8.41 5.52
N ASN A 61 -4.89 -7.30 5.53
CA ASN A 61 -6.36 -7.23 5.56
C ASN A 61 -7.00 -7.03 4.17
N ASP A 62 -6.22 -7.00 3.10
CA ASP A 62 -6.73 -6.93 1.72
C ASP A 62 -7.23 -8.31 1.26
N ASN A 63 -8.27 -8.79 1.93
CA ASN A 63 -8.80 -10.15 1.75
C ASN A 63 -9.19 -10.46 0.31
N GLN A 64 -9.68 -9.48 -0.45
CA GLN A 64 -10.10 -9.67 -1.83
C GLN A 64 -8.95 -10.12 -2.73
N ILE A 65 -7.82 -9.44 -2.66
CA ILE A 65 -6.65 -9.79 -3.47
C ILE A 65 -6.00 -11.09 -3.01
N ILE A 66 -5.95 -11.33 -1.70
CA ILE A 66 -5.42 -12.56 -1.12
C ILE A 66 -6.28 -13.77 -1.55
N ASN A 67 -7.60 -13.62 -1.54
CA ASN A 67 -8.52 -14.68 -1.99
C ASN A 67 -8.43 -14.90 -3.50
N LEU A 68 -8.29 -13.83 -4.30
CA LEU A 68 -8.04 -13.97 -5.73
C LEU A 68 -6.75 -14.74 -6.00
N ALA A 69 -5.66 -14.41 -5.32
CA ALA A 69 -4.39 -15.12 -5.46
C ALA A 69 -4.51 -16.61 -5.13
N LYS A 70 -5.21 -16.96 -4.05
CA LYS A 70 -5.53 -18.35 -3.70
C LYS A 70 -6.33 -19.04 -4.80
N LYS A 71 -7.34 -18.36 -5.34
CA LYS A 71 -8.23 -18.91 -6.37
C LYS A 71 -7.49 -19.24 -7.67
N ILE A 72 -6.52 -18.42 -8.05
CA ILE A 72 -5.68 -18.67 -9.24
C ILE A 72 -4.42 -19.48 -8.93
N ASN A 73 -4.30 -20.05 -7.72
CA ASN A 73 -3.15 -20.83 -7.25
C ASN A 73 -1.82 -20.06 -7.33
N TYR A 74 -1.85 -18.75 -7.13
CA TYR A 74 -0.64 -17.93 -7.12
C TYR A 74 -0.12 -17.76 -5.69
N PRO A 75 1.11 -18.20 -5.37
CA PRO A 75 1.66 -18.09 -4.02
C PRO A 75 1.94 -16.64 -3.65
N VAL A 76 1.39 -16.18 -2.52
CA VAL A 76 1.65 -14.86 -1.97
C VAL A 76 2.61 -14.98 -0.81
N VAL A 77 3.75 -14.31 -0.89
CA VAL A 77 4.73 -14.25 0.20
C VAL A 77 4.47 -13.00 1.03
N ILE A 78 3.97 -13.20 2.25
CA ILE A 78 3.71 -12.09 3.19
C ILE A 78 4.91 -11.97 4.12
N LYS A 79 5.59 -10.81 4.09
CA LYS A 79 6.70 -10.50 4.98
C LYS A 79 6.47 -9.15 5.65
N ARG A 80 6.84 -9.04 6.91
CA ARG A 80 6.88 -7.75 7.60
C ARG A 80 8.24 -7.10 7.35
N PRO A 81 8.30 -5.99 6.59
CA PRO A 81 9.55 -5.28 6.37
C PRO A 81 9.98 -4.60 7.67
N LYS A 82 11.29 -4.41 7.85
CA LYS A 82 11.85 -3.57 8.91
C LYS A 82 11.80 -2.12 8.44
N THR A 83 11.15 -1.26 9.24
CA THR A 83 11.06 0.16 8.94
C THR A 83 12.22 0.92 9.61
N SER A 84 12.85 1.79 8.86
CA SER A 84 13.94 2.65 9.34
C SER A 84 13.77 4.05 8.78
N VAL A 85 14.29 5.05 9.49
CA VAL A 85 14.33 6.44 9.04
C VAL A 85 15.76 6.93 8.93
N LEU A 86 16.06 7.69 7.90
CA LEU A 86 17.35 8.35 7.69
C LEU A 86 17.26 9.79 8.20
N VAL A 87 18.04 10.12 9.24
CA VAL A 87 18.12 11.47 9.80
C VAL A 87 19.59 11.82 10.03
N ASP A 88 20.00 13.00 9.55
CA ASP A 88 21.37 13.48 9.66
C ASP A 88 22.41 12.45 9.18
N LYS A 89 22.17 11.83 8.02
CA LYS A 89 23.01 10.79 7.42
C LYS A 89 23.16 9.52 8.26
N LYS A 90 22.32 9.30 9.28
CA LYS A 90 22.29 8.09 10.11
C LYS A 90 20.96 7.39 10.01
N ILE A 91 21.01 6.07 9.90
CA ILE A 91 19.82 5.22 9.85
C ILE A 91 19.43 4.85 11.28
N TYR A 92 18.16 5.10 11.61
CA TYR A 92 17.57 4.73 12.89
C TYR A 92 16.45 3.72 12.65
N LYS A 93 16.41 2.67 13.46
CA LYS A 93 15.28 1.75 13.48
C LYS A 93 14.03 2.48 13.94
N PHE A 94 12.91 2.30 13.22
CA PHE A 94 11.66 3.00 13.49
C PHE A 94 10.46 2.08 13.23
N ASP A 95 10.48 0.89 13.82
CA ASP A 95 9.60 -0.22 13.48
C ASP A 95 8.62 -0.57 14.62
N SER A 96 8.81 0.00 15.80
CA SER A 96 8.00 -0.28 16.97
C SER A 96 7.80 0.95 17.85
N PRO A 97 6.78 0.97 18.74
CA PRO A 97 6.64 2.03 19.74
C PRO A 97 7.88 2.23 20.62
N PHE A 98 8.60 1.15 20.91
CA PHE A 98 9.85 1.24 21.68
C PHE A 98 10.96 1.95 20.91
N ASP A 99 11.02 1.80 19.58
CA ASP A 99 11.98 2.52 18.75
C ASP A 99 11.68 4.02 18.77
N VAL A 100 10.41 4.41 18.76
CA VAL A 100 9.99 5.81 18.92
C VAL A 100 10.43 6.38 20.26
N ILE A 101 10.26 5.63 21.35
CA ILE A 101 10.69 6.05 22.70
C ILE A 101 12.22 6.21 22.74
N LYS A 102 12.96 5.35 22.08
CA LYS A 102 14.44 5.40 22.00
C LYS A 102 14.99 6.44 21.01
N PHE A 103 14.16 7.06 20.22
CA PHE A 103 14.57 7.98 19.15
C PHE A 103 15.02 9.33 19.72
N LYS A 104 16.29 9.46 20.05
CA LYS A 104 16.90 10.62 20.74
C LYS A 104 16.93 11.92 19.92
N LYS A 105 16.57 11.89 18.63
CA LYS A 105 16.46 13.11 17.79
C LYS A 105 15.22 13.94 18.12
N LEU A 106 14.27 13.37 18.86
CA LEU A 106 13.11 14.05 19.44
C LEU A 106 13.26 14.15 20.95
N THR A 107 12.77 15.24 21.54
CA THR A 107 12.66 15.37 23.00
C THR A 107 11.65 14.36 23.53
N PHE A 108 11.69 14.12 24.85
CA PHE A 108 10.75 13.19 25.48
C PHE A 108 9.27 13.58 25.21
N LEU A 109 8.94 14.87 25.37
CA LEU A 109 7.58 15.37 25.12
C LEU A 109 7.16 15.22 23.65
N GLN A 110 8.06 15.45 22.71
CA GLN A 110 7.78 15.24 21.29
C GLN A 110 7.51 13.76 20.97
N ARG A 111 8.29 12.84 21.56
CA ARG A 111 8.07 11.40 21.41
C ARG A 111 6.73 10.96 21.99
N LEU A 112 6.40 11.46 23.17
CA LEU A 112 5.12 11.15 23.83
C LEU A 112 3.93 11.69 23.01
N ARG A 113 4.00 12.96 22.58
CA ARG A 113 2.97 13.59 21.74
C ARG A 113 2.79 12.83 20.42
N MET A 114 3.87 12.47 19.75
CA MET A 114 3.83 11.69 18.50
C MET A 114 3.19 10.32 18.73
N GLY A 115 3.62 9.60 19.77
CA GLY A 115 3.07 8.28 20.10
C GLY A 115 1.56 8.32 20.39
N ILE A 116 1.09 9.30 21.18
CA ILE A 116 -0.33 9.51 21.46
C ILE A 116 -1.08 9.84 20.15
N SER A 117 -0.54 10.74 19.33
CA SER A 117 -1.18 11.11 18.05
C SER A 117 -1.33 9.91 17.13
N ILE A 118 -0.30 9.08 16.98
CA ILE A 118 -0.35 7.85 16.19
C ILE A 118 -1.39 6.88 16.75
N ALA A 119 -1.43 6.67 18.08
CA ALA A 119 -2.41 5.79 18.70
C ALA A 119 -3.84 6.29 18.48
N LEU A 120 -4.10 7.58 18.66
CA LEU A 120 -5.40 8.19 18.41
C LEU A 120 -5.83 8.01 16.94
N LEU A 121 -4.94 8.24 15.99
CA LEU A 121 -5.27 8.06 14.56
C LEU A 121 -5.50 6.60 14.21
N LYS A 122 -4.69 5.68 14.73
CA LYS A 122 -4.79 4.25 14.45
C LYS A 122 -6.08 3.63 14.95
N TYR A 123 -6.54 4.05 16.13
CA TYR A 123 -7.73 3.49 16.79
C TYR A 123 -8.97 4.38 16.65
N ASN A 124 -8.92 5.42 15.82
CA ASN A 124 -10.05 6.31 15.58
C ASN A 124 -11.10 5.63 14.68
N PRO A 125 -12.27 5.28 15.19
CA PRO A 125 -13.36 4.73 14.38
C PRO A 125 -14.01 5.79 13.48
N PHE A 126 -13.85 7.09 13.81
CA PHE A 126 -14.46 8.23 13.12
C PHE A 126 -13.44 8.94 12.21
N TRP A 127 -12.80 8.19 11.34
CA TRP A 127 -11.75 8.74 10.46
C TRP A 127 -12.30 9.57 9.28
N LYS A 128 -13.53 9.32 8.82
CA LYS A 128 -14.14 10.02 7.66
C LYS A 128 -14.06 11.55 7.70
N PRO A 129 -14.33 12.24 8.84
CA PRO A 129 -14.18 13.69 8.90
C PRO A 129 -12.75 14.18 8.64
N LEU A 130 -11.73 13.33 8.87
CA LEU A 130 -10.32 13.68 8.65
C LEU A 130 -9.96 13.79 7.17
N GLU A 131 -10.71 13.16 6.27
CA GLU A 131 -10.49 13.24 4.81
C GLU A 131 -10.61 14.67 4.27
N LYS A 132 -11.29 15.56 4.99
CA LYS A 132 -11.42 16.98 4.62
C LYS A 132 -10.13 17.78 4.83
N TYR A 133 -9.18 17.25 5.58
CA TYR A 133 -7.95 17.95 5.92
C TYR A 133 -6.75 17.38 5.17
N LYS A 134 -5.90 18.26 4.65
CA LYS A 134 -4.59 17.84 4.11
C LYS A 134 -3.71 17.34 5.25
N ALA A 135 -3.09 16.19 5.08
CA ALA A 135 -2.18 15.60 6.09
C ALA A 135 -1.06 16.58 6.48
N SER A 136 -0.51 17.31 5.51
CA SER A 136 0.53 18.33 5.72
C SER A 136 0.12 19.51 6.62
N VAL A 137 -1.19 19.74 6.80
CA VAL A 137 -1.70 20.77 7.70
C VAL A 137 -2.12 20.19 9.04
N PHE A 138 -2.72 19.01 9.01
CA PHE A 138 -3.31 18.39 10.18
C PHE A 138 -2.27 17.68 11.07
N LEU A 139 -1.36 16.89 10.48
CA LEU A 139 -0.38 16.13 11.25
C LEU A 139 0.61 16.97 12.05
N PRO A 140 1.17 18.09 11.52
CA PRO A 140 2.02 18.98 12.32
C PRO A 140 1.31 19.54 13.53
N LYS A 141 0.01 19.87 13.42
CA LYS A 141 -0.80 20.35 14.56
C LYS A 141 -1.01 19.29 15.62
N MET A 142 -1.16 18.02 15.22
CA MET A 142 -1.33 16.92 16.17
C MET A 142 -0.03 16.51 16.83
N MET A 143 0.97 16.14 16.05
CA MET A 143 2.20 15.52 16.58
C MET A 143 3.37 16.49 16.73
N GLY A 144 3.24 17.74 16.25
CA GLY A 144 4.32 18.75 16.20
C GLY A 144 5.04 18.71 14.86
N GLU A 145 5.64 19.84 14.49
CA GLU A 145 6.33 19.99 13.18
C GLU A 145 7.57 19.12 13.05
N LYS A 146 8.35 19.00 14.13
CA LYS A 146 9.60 18.23 14.09
C LYS A 146 9.40 16.71 13.95
N PRO A 147 8.39 16.08 14.56
CA PRO A 147 8.05 14.67 14.32
C PRO A 147 7.40 14.39 12.96
N TYR A 148 6.76 15.39 12.36
CA TYR A 148 6.16 15.29 11.03
C TYR A 148 7.23 15.42 9.94
#